data_38605d7e9ced003e5591cb6699b90329
#
_entry.id   38605d7e9ced003e5591cb6699b90329
#
_cell.length_a   1.000
_cell.length_b   1.000
_cell.length_c   1.000
_cell.angle_alpha   90.00
_cell.angle_beta   90.00
_cell.angle_gamma   90.00
#
_symmetry.space_group_name_H-M   'P 1'
#
loop_
_entity.id
_entity.type
_entity.pdbx_description
1 polymer ?
#
loop_
_entity_poly.entity_id
_entity_poly.type
_entity_poly.pdbx_seq_one_letter_code
_entity_poly.pdbx_strand_id
1 'polypeptide(L)'
;MTLTEQLRAIYSSRGAGAYFGEVVSTLEHSLQTAYFAQESNASDALVVAALLHDIGHLIDSAPADFADWHSDARHEVSGSNWLAQRFGPEVSEPVRLHVPAKRYLCATDSSFWAQLSPASVRTLALQGGPMSGEEIAAFRLEPFHRDAIQLRRFDDRGKVAGLRTADFAHYRRLIDGMSRH
;
A
#
# COMPACT_ATOMS: atom_id res chain seq x y z
N MET A 1 -17.98 17.51 -4.67
CA MET A 1 -17.47 16.12 -4.85
C MET A 1 -16.84 15.73 -3.53
N THR A 2 -17.31 14.66 -2.89
CA THR A 2 -16.76 14.16 -1.63
C THR A 2 -15.38 13.56 -1.85
N LEU A 3 -14.58 13.37 -0.78
CA LEU A 3 -13.28 12.71 -0.87
C LEU A 3 -13.42 11.27 -1.41
N THR A 4 -14.43 10.54 -0.95
CA THR A 4 -14.71 9.19 -1.47
C THR A 4 -14.99 9.19 -2.98
N GLU A 5 -15.73 10.18 -3.49
CA GLU A 5 -15.98 10.31 -4.93
C GLU A 5 -14.71 10.62 -5.73
N GLN A 6 -13.82 11.47 -5.17
CA GLN A 6 -12.53 11.77 -5.79
C GLN A 6 -11.65 10.52 -5.86
N LEU A 7 -11.52 9.81 -4.75
CA LEU A 7 -10.74 8.57 -4.67
C LEU A 7 -11.27 7.52 -5.64
N ARG A 8 -12.58 7.29 -5.63
CA ARG A 8 -13.22 6.37 -6.57
C ARG A 8 -12.94 6.73 -8.02
N ALA A 9 -12.98 8.02 -8.38
CA ALA A 9 -12.69 8.48 -9.73
C ALA A 9 -11.21 8.19 -10.11
N ILE A 10 -10.26 8.44 -9.21
CA ILE A 10 -8.83 8.14 -9.42
C ILE A 10 -8.65 6.64 -9.69
N TYR A 11 -9.16 5.78 -8.82
CA TYR A 11 -9.01 4.33 -8.94
C TYR A 11 -9.76 3.76 -10.17
N SER A 12 -10.93 4.29 -10.52
CA SER A 12 -11.66 3.84 -11.71
C SER A 12 -10.99 4.26 -13.02
N SER A 13 -10.35 5.44 -13.06
CA SER A 13 -9.73 5.96 -14.28
C SER A 13 -8.30 5.46 -14.50
N ARG A 14 -7.55 5.22 -13.44
CA ARG A 14 -6.11 4.87 -13.48
C ARG A 14 -5.79 3.50 -12.89
N GLY A 15 -6.64 2.98 -12.02
CA GLY A 15 -6.42 1.72 -11.31
C GLY A 15 -6.97 0.47 -12.02
N ALA A 16 -7.57 0.61 -13.21
CA ALA A 16 -8.09 -0.50 -14.00
C ALA A 16 -7.00 -1.29 -14.76
N GLY A 17 -5.80 -0.72 -14.88
CA GLY A 17 -4.66 -1.38 -15.52
C GLY A 17 -4.06 -2.50 -14.65
N ALA A 18 -3.29 -3.39 -15.29
CA ALA A 18 -2.57 -4.45 -14.61
C ALA A 18 -1.63 -3.88 -13.53
N TYR A 19 -1.63 -4.50 -12.35
CA TYR A 19 -0.78 -4.12 -11.23
C TYR A 19 0.61 -4.72 -11.41
N PHE A 20 1.55 -3.97 -11.98
CA PHE A 20 2.99 -4.28 -12.05
C PHE A 20 3.37 -5.72 -12.42
N GLY A 21 2.66 -6.31 -13.37
CA GLY A 21 2.89 -7.70 -13.78
C GLY A 21 2.25 -8.75 -12.88
N GLU A 22 1.45 -8.33 -11.91
CA GLU A 22 0.60 -9.20 -11.10
C GLU A 22 -0.68 -9.61 -11.85
N VAL A 23 -1.38 -10.61 -11.32
CA VAL A 23 -2.61 -11.17 -11.91
C VAL A 23 -3.87 -10.35 -11.60
N VAL A 24 -3.74 -9.23 -10.90
CA VAL A 24 -4.81 -8.33 -10.47
C VAL A 24 -4.59 -6.93 -11.01
N SER A 25 -5.64 -6.12 -11.12
CA SER A 25 -5.54 -4.68 -11.36
C SER A 25 -5.15 -3.93 -10.08
N THR A 26 -4.67 -2.69 -10.21
CA THR A 26 -4.37 -1.85 -9.05
C THR A 26 -5.61 -1.64 -8.16
N LEU A 27 -6.79 -1.49 -8.75
CA LEU A 27 -8.04 -1.39 -7.98
C LEU A 27 -8.34 -2.68 -7.22
N GLU A 28 -8.26 -3.85 -7.88
CA GLU A 28 -8.48 -5.14 -7.22
C GLU A 28 -7.48 -5.36 -6.09
N HIS A 29 -6.20 -5.07 -6.33
CA HIS A 29 -5.16 -5.13 -5.30
C HIS A 29 -5.50 -4.29 -4.08
N SER A 30 -5.87 -3.03 -4.27
CA SER A 30 -6.24 -2.11 -3.19
C SER A 30 -7.46 -2.60 -2.40
N LEU A 31 -8.50 -3.07 -3.09
CA LEU A 31 -9.70 -3.63 -2.45
C LEU A 31 -9.39 -4.93 -1.69
N GLN A 32 -8.55 -5.80 -2.23
CA GLN A 32 -8.13 -7.03 -1.56
C GLN A 32 -7.26 -6.74 -0.33
N THR A 33 -6.35 -5.76 -0.41
CA THR A 33 -5.52 -5.34 0.72
C THR A 33 -6.39 -4.82 1.87
N ALA A 34 -7.38 -3.99 1.57
CA ALA A 34 -8.36 -3.51 2.56
C ALA A 34 -9.24 -4.65 3.12
N TYR A 35 -9.67 -5.57 2.29
CA TYR A 35 -10.41 -6.76 2.70
C TYR A 35 -9.63 -7.59 3.72
N PHE A 36 -8.35 -7.88 3.46
CA PHE A 36 -7.52 -8.63 4.40
C PHE A 36 -7.24 -7.86 5.70
N ALA A 37 -7.19 -6.53 5.66
CA ALA A 37 -7.12 -5.72 6.86
C ALA A 37 -8.39 -5.85 7.72
N GLN A 38 -9.58 -5.79 7.11
CA GLN A 38 -10.86 -6.00 7.81
C GLN A 38 -10.97 -7.41 8.40
N GLU A 39 -10.67 -8.45 7.62
CA GLU A 39 -10.69 -9.85 8.09
C GLU A 39 -9.74 -10.10 9.28
N SER A 40 -8.70 -9.29 9.38
CA SER A 40 -7.73 -9.36 10.48
C SER A 40 -8.11 -8.48 11.69
N ASN A 41 -9.30 -7.87 11.68
CA ASN A 41 -9.78 -6.92 12.71
C ASN A 41 -8.80 -5.74 12.92
N ALA A 42 -8.20 -5.25 11.86
CA ALA A 42 -7.37 -4.04 11.91
C ALA A 42 -8.23 -2.81 12.24
N SER A 43 -7.59 -1.76 12.78
CA SER A 43 -8.26 -0.49 13.04
C SER A 43 -8.83 0.12 11.75
N ASP A 44 -9.87 0.93 11.86
CA ASP A 44 -10.48 1.65 10.74
C ASP A 44 -9.44 2.46 9.96
N ALA A 45 -8.51 3.10 10.65
CA ALA A 45 -7.41 3.85 10.06
C ALA A 45 -6.49 2.94 9.21
N LEU A 46 -6.16 1.77 9.73
CA LEU A 46 -5.30 0.82 9.00
C LEU A 46 -6.03 0.18 7.81
N VAL A 47 -7.35 -0.01 7.88
CA VAL A 47 -8.17 -0.43 6.73
C VAL A 47 -8.16 0.64 5.63
N VAL A 48 -8.32 1.93 6.00
CA VAL A 48 -8.22 3.04 5.03
C VAL A 48 -6.81 3.14 4.47
N ALA A 49 -5.77 3.01 5.29
CA ALA A 49 -4.38 2.96 4.83
C ALA A 49 -4.14 1.80 3.85
N ALA A 50 -4.69 0.61 4.13
CA ALA A 50 -4.62 -0.56 3.27
C ALA A 50 -5.29 -0.34 1.91
N LEU A 51 -6.47 0.30 1.90
CA LEU A 51 -7.17 0.66 0.67
C LEU A 51 -6.39 1.64 -0.20
N LEU A 52 -5.63 2.55 0.42
CA LEU A 52 -5.02 3.70 -0.26
C LEU A 52 -3.50 3.65 -0.34
N HIS A 53 -2.85 2.54 0.08
CA HIS A 53 -1.40 2.48 0.24
C HIS A 53 -0.61 2.77 -1.04
N ASP A 54 -1.16 2.36 -2.17
CA ASP A 54 -0.56 2.51 -3.50
C ASP A 54 -1.10 3.71 -4.31
N ILE A 55 -1.82 4.63 -3.65
CA ILE A 55 -2.38 5.79 -4.35
C ILE A 55 -1.30 6.65 -5.03
N GLY A 56 -0.07 6.63 -4.52
CA GLY A 56 1.07 7.32 -5.12
C GLY A 56 1.27 6.95 -6.59
N HIS A 57 1.11 5.68 -6.95
CA HIS A 57 1.17 5.21 -8.33
C HIS A 57 0.09 5.80 -9.24
N LEU A 58 -1.03 6.21 -8.66
CA LEU A 58 -2.18 6.74 -9.41
C LEU A 58 -2.19 8.27 -9.50
N ILE A 59 -1.51 8.96 -8.60
CA ILE A 59 -1.45 10.44 -8.59
C ILE A 59 -0.18 10.96 -9.27
N ASP A 60 0.90 10.20 -9.25
CA ASP A 60 2.12 10.56 -9.94
C ASP A 60 2.02 10.26 -11.45
N SER A 61 2.76 11.02 -12.25
CA SER A 61 2.88 10.79 -13.70
C SER A 61 3.91 9.71 -14.01
N ALA A 62 3.90 8.61 -13.25
CA ALA A 62 4.83 7.51 -13.47
C ALA A 62 4.56 6.81 -14.82
N PRO A 63 5.59 6.24 -15.48
CA PRO A 63 5.40 5.44 -16.69
C PRO A 63 4.41 4.30 -16.45
N ALA A 64 3.50 4.09 -17.39
CA ALA A 64 2.48 3.03 -17.29
C ALA A 64 3.08 1.62 -17.43
N ASP A 65 4.30 1.49 -17.95
CA ASP A 65 4.93 0.21 -18.20
C ASP A 65 5.95 -0.12 -17.09
N PHE A 66 5.72 -1.23 -16.38
CA PHE A 66 6.61 -1.74 -15.34
C PHE A 66 8.02 -2.08 -15.85
N ALA A 67 8.16 -2.39 -17.16
CA ALA A 67 9.44 -2.68 -17.78
C ALA A 67 10.38 -1.44 -17.79
N ASP A 68 9.82 -0.24 -17.77
CA ASP A 68 10.55 1.03 -17.79
C ASP A 68 10.99 1.52 -16.40
N TRP A 69 10.69 0.76 -15.33
CA TRP A 69 11.09 1.11 -13.98
C TRP A 69 12.57 0.81 -13.73
N HIS A 70 13.39 1.81 -13.97
CA HIS A 70 14.84 1.75 -13.72
C HIS A 70 15.23 2.39 -12.37
N SER A 71 14.26 3.01 -11.66
CA SER A 71 14.47 3.65 -10.37
C SER A 71 13.23 3.50 -9.47
N ASP A 72 13.44 3.58 -8.17
CA ASP A 72 12.36 3.64 -7.20
C ASP A 72 11.63 4.98 -7.30
N ALA A 73 10.37 4.97 -7.71
CA ALA A 73 9.54 6.19 -7.84
C ALA A 73 9.08 6.75 -6.48
N ARG A 74 9.38 6.05 -5.37
CA ARG A 74 9.02 6.44 -3.99
C ARG A 74 7.53 6.78 -3.85
N HIS A 75 6.68 5.97 -4.48
CA HIS A 75 5.21 6.12 -4.46
C HIS A 75 4.63 6.16 -3.03
N GLU A 76 5.30 5.49 -2.08
CA GLU A 76 4.94 5.51 -0.66
C GLU A 76 5.09 6.91 -0.05
N VAL A 77 6.05 7.70 -0.53
CA VAL A 77 6.27 9.08 -0.06
C VAL A 77 5.27 10.03 -0.69
N SER A 78 5.08 9.99 -2.02
CA SER A 78 4.10 10.85 -2.71
C SER A 78 2.68 10.52 -2.27
N GLY A 79 2.33 9.24 -2.15
CA GLY A 79 1.04 8.79 -1.64
C GLY A 79 0.78 9.27 -0.21
N SER A 80 1.75 9.06 0.69
CA SER A 80 1.66 9.52 2.08
C SER A 80 1.49 11.04 2.19
N ASN A 81 2.26 11.83 1.44
CA ASN A 81 2.14 13.29 1.43
C ASN A 81 0.76 13.74 0.95
N TRP A 82 0.20 13.09 -0.06
CA TRP A 82 -1.14 13.36 -0.53
C TRP A 82 -2.21 13.00 0.51
N LEU A 83 -2.04 11.87 1.20
CA LEU A 83 -2.94 11.40 2.24
C LEU A 83 -2.86 12.27 3.50
N ALA A 84 -1.69 12.74 3.91
CA ALA A 84 -1.50 13.58 5.09
C ALA A 84 -2.26 14.92 5.03
N GLN A 85 -2.59 15.39 3.83
CA GLN A 85 -3.43 16.58 3.64
C GLN A 85 -4.93 16.31 3.88
N ARG A 86 -5.32 15.04 3.98
CA ARG A 86 -6.73 14.59 4.00
C ARG A 86 -7.07 13.73 5.19
N PHE A 87 -6.08 13.07 5.76
CA PHE A 87 -6.22 12.13 6.87
C PHE A 87 -5.21 12.42 7.98
N GLY A 88 -5.37 11.78 9.13
CA GLY A 88 -4.41 11.79 10.22
C GLY A 88 -3.17 10.92 9.95
N PRO A 89 -2.15 11.03 10.82
CA PRO A 89 -0.92 10.24 10.70
C PRO A 89 -1.18 8.74 10.84
N GLU A 90 -2.26 8.33 11.50
CA GLU A 90 -2.68 6.93 11.63
C GLU A 90 -3.04 6.26 10.28
N VAL A 91 -3.34 7.08 9.25
CA VAL A 91 -3.56 6.61 7.86
C VAL A 91 -2.29 6.84 7.02
N SER A 92 -1.72 8.05 7.06
CA SER A 92 -0.65 8.43 6.14
C SER A 92 0.71 7.81 6.49
N GLU A 93 1.03 7.63 7.77
CA GLU A 93 2.34 7.10 8.19
C GLU A 93 2.53 5.60 7.89
N PRO A 94 1.54 4.70 8.13
CA PRO A 94 1.66 3.32 7.65
C PRO A 94 1.91 3.24 6.14
N VAL A 95 1.30 4.14 5.35
CA VAL A 95 1.54 4.22 3.90
C VAL A 95 2.97 4.67 3.60
N ARG A 96 3.49 5.69 4.27
CA ARG A 96 4.89 6.12 4.13
C ARG A 96 5.88 4.99 4.44
N LEU A 97 5.54 4.15 5.38
CA LEU A 97 6.42 3.12 5.92
C LEU A 97 6.21 1.74 5.29
N HIS A 98 5.26 1.51 4.35
CA HIS A 98 4.97 0.15 3.87
C HIS A 98 6.11 -0.43 3.00
N VAL A 99 6.86 0.40 2.26
CA VAL A 99 8.07 -0.03 1.54
C VAL A 99 9.23 -0.30 2.52
N PRO A 100 9.57 0.59 3.47
CA PRO A 100 10.45 0.23 4.58
C PRO A 100 10.03 -1.06 5.31
N ALA A 101 8.74 -1.27 5.56
CA ALA A 101 8.23 -2.50 6.20
C ALA A 101 8.51 -3.76 5.37
N LYS A 102 8.42 -3.69 4.02
CA LYS A 102 8.84 -4.79 3.14
C LYS A 102 10.32 -5.13 3.35
N ARG A 103 11.19 -4.12 3.32
CA ARG A 103 12.63 -4.29 3.53
C ARG A 103 12.95 -4.87 4.91
N TYR A 104 12.22 -4.40 5.94
CA TYR A 104 12.31 -4.92 7.31
C TYR A 104 11.91 -6.40 7.38
N LEU A 105 10.75 -6.76 6.83
CA LEU A 105 10.27 -8.14 6.84
C LEU A 105 11.22 -9.08 6.08
N CYS A 106 11.75 -8.64 4.95
CA CYS A 106 12.74 -9.41 4.20
C CYS A 106 14.05 -9.66 4.97
N ALA A 107 14.40 -8.77 5.89
CA ALA A 107 15.58 -8.91 6.73
C ALA A 107 15.35 -9.75 7.99
N THR A 108 14.09 -9.85 8.48
CA THR A 108 13.79 -10.41 9.80
C THR A 108 12.89 -11.65 9.76
N ASP A 109 12.29 -11.96 8.61
CA ASP A 109 11.33 -13.06 8.43
C ASP A 109 11.61 -13.80 7.12
N SER A 110 12.34 -14.90 7.20
CA SER A 110 12.70 -15.72 6.03
C SER A 110 11.47 -16.32 5.33
N SER A 111 10.39 -16.59 6.07
CA SER A 111 9.14 -17.09 5.49
C SER A 111 8.43 -16.04 4.65
N PHE A 112 8.51 -14.77 5.06
CA PHE A 112 7.99 -13.66 4.28
C PHE A 112 8.76 -13.50 2.96
N TRP A 113 10.09 -13.55 3.01
CA TRP A 113 10.93 -13.50 1.81
C TRP A 113 10.56 -14.58 0.80
N ALA A 114 10.38 -15.81 1.26
CA ALA A 114 10.09 -16.96 0.40
C ALA A 114 8.71 -16.87 -0.31
N GLN A 115 7.81 -16.01 0.17
CA GLN A 115 6.46 -15.84 -0.37
C GLN A 115 6.32 -14.62 -1.29
N LEU A 116 7.37 -13.80 -1.43
CA LEU A 116 7.32 -12.62 -2.29
C LEU A 116 7.05 -13.00 -3.75
N SER A 117 6.17 -12.27 -4.41
CA SER A 117 5.99 -12.37 -5.85
C SER A 117 7.26 -11.94 -6.60
N PRO A 118 7.47 -12.39 -7.85
CA PRO A 118 8.59 -11.94 -8.67
C PRO A 118 8.65 -10.42 -8.83
N ALA A 119 7.51 -9.75 -8.94
CA ALA A 119 7.42 -8.30 -9.01
C ALA A 119 7.89 -7.65 -7.70
N SER A 120 7.48 -8.18 -6.54
CA SER A 120 7.91 -7.70 -5.23
C SER A 120 9.41 -7.91 -4.99
N VAL A 121 10.00 -9.02 -5.46
CA VAL A 121 11.46 -9.26 -5.42
C VAL A 121 12.21 -8.24 -6.26
N ARG A 122 11.73 -7.97 -7.49
CA ARG A 122 12.35 -7.00 -8.39
C ARG A 122 12.32 -5.58 -7.80
N THR A 123 11.17 -5.14 -7.30
CA THR A 123 11.06 -3.81 -6.67
C THR A 123 11.87 -3.70 -5.39
N LEU A 124 12.00 -4.78 -4.60
CA LEU A 124 12.87 -4.80 -3.42
C LEU A 124 14.32 -4.46 -3.77
N ALA A 125 14.84 -5.00 -4.87
CA ALA A 125 16.21 -4.69 -5.32
C ALA A 125 16.38 -3.20 -5.65
N LEU A 126 15.39 -2.59 -6.32
CA LEU A 126 15.39 -1.14 -6.62
C LEU A 126 15.27 -0.28 -5.36
N GLN A 127 14.61 -0.78 -4.32
CA GLN A 127 14.36 -0.11 -3.04
C GLN A 127 15.51 -0.29 -2.02
N GLY A 128 16.65 -0.83 -2.43
CA GLY A 128 17.83 -0.98 -1.58
C GLY A 128 17.98 -2.34 -0.88
N GLY A 129 17.16 -3.32 -1.23
CA GLY A 129 17.23 -4.67 -0.64
C GLY A 129 16.73 -4.76 0.80
N PRO A 130 16.99 -5.87 1.50
CA PRO A 130 16.67 -6.03 2.91
C PRO A 130 17.39 -4.99 3.78
N MET A 131 16.79 -4.62 4.90
CA MET A 131 17.39 -3.67 5.85
C MET A 131 18.66 -4.21 6.50
N SER A 132 19.64 -3.34 6.72
CA SER A 132 20.76 -3.57 7.62
C SER A 132 20.32 -3.57 9.09
N GLY A 133 21.21 -4.00 10.00
CA GLY A 133 20.93 -3.95 11.44
C GLY A 133 20.65 -2.54 11.96
N GLU A 134 21.34 -1.53 11.44
CA GLU A 134 21.13 -0.12 11.79
C GLU A 134 19.77 0.39 11.27
N GLU A 135 19.41 0.07 10.04
CA GLU A 135 18.11 0.42 9.47
C GLU A 135 16.95 -0.26 10.23
N ILE A 136 17.12 -1.52 10.66
CA ILE A 136 16.15 -2.23 11.51
C ILE A 136 15.95 -1.50 12.82
N ALA A 137 17.04 -1.09 13.48
CA ALA A 137 16.96 -0.36 14.74
C ALA A 137 16.24 0.97 14.58
N ALA A 138 16.56 1.73 13.53
CA ALA A 138 15.90 3.01 13.22
C ALA A 138 14.42 2.82 12.88
N PHE A 139 14.08 1.84 12.05
CA PHE A 139 12.68 1.55 11.68
C PHE A 139 11.81 1.21 12.89
N ARG A 140 12.34 0.47 13.86
CA ARG A 140 11.60 0.13 15.09
C ARG A 140 11.30 1.32 15.99
N LEU A 141 11.96 2.45 15.80
CA LEU A 141 11.69 3.70 16.53
C LEU A 141 10.57 4.52 15.87
N GLU A 142 10.20 4.23 14.63
CA GLU A 142 9.07 4.89 13.95
C GLU A 142 7.76 4.58 14.68
N PRO A 143 6.94 5.61 15.05
CA PRO A 143 5.72 5.40 15.83
C PRO A 143 4.75 4.39 15.22
N PHE A 144 4.61 4.40 13.88
CA PHE A 144 3.66 3.55 13.13
C PHE A 144 4.30 2.31 12.47
N HIS A 145 5.51 1.91 12.90
CA HIS A 145 6.19 0.76 12.29
C HIS A 145 5.40 -0.54 12.39
N ARG A 146 4.64 -0.76 13.47
CA ARG A 146 3.82 -1.97 13.64
C ARG A 146 2.65 -2.01 12.68
N ASP A 147 1.97 -0.88 12.48
CA ASP A 147 0.88 -0.76 11.53
C ASP A 147 1.39 -0.91 10.09
N ALA A 148 2.54 -0.36 9.77
CA ALA A 148 3.19 -0.53 8.48
C ALA A 148 3.58 -1.99 8.20
N ILE A 149 4.05 -2.74 9.21
CA ILE A 149 4.32 -4.19 9.10
C ILE A 149 3.02 -4.95 8.80
N GLN A 150 1.93 -4.65 9.49
CA GLN A 150 0.64 -5.27 9.22
C GLN A 150 0.13 -4.92 7.83
N LEU A 151 0.15 -3.63 7.46
CA LEU A 151 -0.20 -3.16 6.13
C LEU A 151 0.59 -3.92 5.06
N ARG A 152 1.89 -4.05 5.22
CA ARG A 152 2.72 -4.77 4.25
C ARG A 152 2.32 -6.25 4.11
N ARG A 153 1.94 -6.92 5.18
CA ARG A 153 1.43 -8.30 5.12
C ARG A 153 0.09 -8.40 4.40
N PHE A 154 -0.79 -7.40 4.53
CA PHE A 154 -2.05 -7.34 3.78
C PHE A 154 -1.80 -7.10 2.29
N ASP A 155 -0.89 -6.20 1.95
CA ASP A 155 -0.46 -5.90 0.58
C ASP A 155 0.02 -7.18 -0.13
N ASP A 156 0.92 -7.94 0.46
CA ASP A 156 1.41 -9.17 -0.19
C ASP A 156 0.31 -10.24 -0.34
N ARG A 157 -0.70 -10.27 0.52
CA ARG A 157 -1.88 -11.13 0.38
C ARG A 157 -2.86 -10.64 -0.68
N GLY A 158 -2.86 -9.35 -1.00
CA GLY A 158 -3.82 -8.70 -1.89
C GLY A 158 -3.61 -8.97 -3.39
N LYS A 159 -3.12 -10.15 -3.78
CA LYS A 159 -2.75 -10.50 -5.16
C LYS A 159 -3.40 -11.81 -5.62
N VAL A 160 -4.65 -12.03 -5.24
CA VAL A 160 -5.38 -13.28 -5.51
C VAL A 160 -6.29 -13.11 -6.72
N ALA A 161 -5.99 -13.83 -7.81
CA ALA A 161 -6.82 -13.80 -9.01
C ALA A 161 -8.26 -14.22 -8.71
N GLY A 162 -9.23 -13.41 -9.16
CA GLY A 162 -10.65 -13.73 -9.06
C GLY A 162 -11.24 -13.64 -7.64
N LEU A 163 -10.48 -13.18 -6.63
CA LEU A 163 -11.03 -12.94 -5.30
C LEU A 163 -12.05 -11.79 -5.37
N ARG A 164 -13.30 -12.10 -5.02
CA ARG A 164 -14.36 -11.09 -4.93
C ARG A 164 -14.31 -10.41 -3.57
N THR A 165 -14.23 -9.10 -3.58
CA THR A 165 -14.28 -8.24 -2.39
C THR A 165 -15.46 -7.28 -2.50
N ALA A 166 -15.76 -6.57 -1.40
CA ALA A 166 -16.62 -5.40 -1.47
C ALA A 166 -16.02 -4.34 -2.41
N ASP A 167 -16.87 -3.50 -2.98
CA ASP A 167 -16.45 -2.40 -3.84
C ASP A 167 -15.98 -1.17 -3.01
N PHE A 168 -15.50 -0.14 -3.71
CA PHE A 168 -15.01 1.08 -3.07
C PHE A 168 -16.09 1.81 -2.24
N ALA A 169 -17.36 1.68 -2.59
CA ALA A 169 -18.47 2.32 -1.88
C ALA A 169 -18.69 1.72 -0.47
N HIS A 170 -18.31 0.47 -0.26
CA HIS A 170 -18.34 -0.19 1.06
C HIS A 170 -17.48 0.59 2.09
N TYR A 171 -16.35 1.13 1.67
CA TYR A 171 -15.41 1.83 2.54
C TYR A 171 -15.75 3.30 2.77
N ARG A 172 -16.84 3.81 2.17
CA ARG A 172 -17.21 5.22 2.25
C ARG A 172 -17.28 5.76 3.67
N ARG A 173 -17.95 5.03 4.58
CA ARG A 173 -18.10 5.48 5.97
C ARG A 173 -16.76 5.60 6.70
N LEU A 174 -15.83 4.70 6.44
CA LEU A 174 -14.47 4.73 7.01
C LEU A 174 -13.69 5.92 6.43
N ILE A 175 -13.71 6.10 5.12
CA ILE A 175 -13.02 7.21 4.45
C ILE A 175 -13.54 8.56 4.96
N ASP A 176 -14.87 8.75 4.94
CA ASP A 176 -15.49 10.01 5.34
C ASP A 176 -15.29 10.27 6.86
N GLY A 177 -15.35 9.22 7.70
CA GLY A 177 -15.16 9.33 9.15
C GLY A 177 -13.72 9.61 9.57
N MET A 178 -12.72 9.25 8.77
CA MET A 178 -11.30 9.48 9.02
C MET A 178 -10.77 10.74 8.34
N SER A 179 -11.53 11.32 7.40
CA SER A 179 -11.10 12.51 6.65
C SER A 179 -11.07 13.76 7.54
N ARG A 180 -10.02 14.57 7.35
CA ARG A 180 -9.94 15.91 7.92
C ARG A 180 -10.80 16.87 7.10
N HIS A 181 -11.57 17.70 7.77
CA HIS A 181 -12.37 18.78 7.15
C HIS A 181 -11.51 20.02 6.92
#